data_d5e4504918ffa37fca297f571a07d0dc
#
_entry.id   d5e4504918ffa37fca297f571a07d0dc
#
_cell.length_a   1.000
_cell.length_b   1.000
_cell.length_c   1.000
_cell.angle_alpha   90.00
_cell.angle_beta   90.00
_cell.angle_gamma   90.00
#
_symmetry.space_group_name_H-M   'P 1'
#
loop_
_entity.id
_entity.type
_entity.pdbx_description
1 polymer ?
#
loop_
_entity_poly.entity_id
_entity_poly.type
_entity_poly.pdbx_seq_one_letter_code
_entity_poly.pdbx_strand_id
1 'polypeptide(L)'
;MKRRTLFLVQLLLLVGLLTTLVAQDDFSVQAQQIRPQITNHTDGKWINDKNGWWYKYPDGSFPRNQWQQINGRYYFFNVNGYMLTGWQELDGFGYYKERSWYYFDPENGDMKTGWQNIKGKWYYLDPAEGYMLTGVQQVGENGECYYFHDKNGDMQTGWQQLTGAGNHEGPAWYYFNPKDGSMLTGWQNIQGKWYYFQPIDGYMLTGLHQIGDAGKSYYLNPVNGEMLTGWQQIADDWYYFATEDGSMLSNAWQGSYYLKEDGKMAHSETLLINGKQYTFNEQGLVTTNP
;
A
#
# COMPACT_ATOMS: atom_id res chain seq x y z
N MET A 1 -0.56 -23.40 -4.69
CA MET A 1 0.65 -22.72 -5.19
C MET A 1 0.49 -21.24 -4.88
N LYS A 2 1.26 -20.71 -3.93
CA LYS A 2 1.18 -19.29 -3.51
C LYS A 2 1.76 -18.41 -4.61
N ARG A 3 0.95 -17.50 -5.16
CA ARG A 3 1.41 -16.49 -6.11
C ARG A 3 2.26 -15.44 -5.38
N ARG A 4 3.50 -15.30 -5.82
CA ARG A 4 4.36 -14.20 -5.43
C ARG A 4 4.01 -13.02 -6.34
N THR A 5 3.41 -11.98 -5.77
CA THR A 5 3.33 -10.67 -6.42
C THR A 5 4.76 -10.13 -6.45
N LEU A 6 5.36 -10.09 -7.62
CA LEU A 6 6.71 -9.56 -7.81
C LEU A 6 6.64 -8.03 -7.76
N PHE A 7 6.95 -7.44 -6.61
CA PHE A 7 7.33 -6.04 -6.55
C PHE A 7 8.73 -5.90 -7.14
N LEU A 8 8.83 -5.53 -8.41
CA LEU A 8 10.06 -5.07 -9.01
C LEU A 8 10.33 -3.64 -8.55
N VAL A 9 10.98 -3.51 -7.38
CA VAL A 9 11.62 -2.28 -6.99
C VAL A 9 12.87 -2.13 -7.85
N GLN A 10 12.83 -1.21 -8.83
CA GLN A 10 14.03 -0.76 -9.54
C GLN A 10 14.90 0.08 -8.58
N LEU A 11 15.85 -0.59 -7.91
CA LEU A 11 17.00 0.06 -7.34
C LEU A 11 18.06 0.16 -8.44
N LEU A 12 18.14 1.29 -9.13
CA LEU A 12 19.28 1.65 -9.97
C LEU A 12 19.65 3.10 -9.73
N LEU A 13 20.54 3.27 -8.75
CA LEU A 13 21.33 4.48 -8.57
C LEU A 13 22.44 4.54 -9.64
N LEU A 14 22.38 5.60 -10.44
CA LEU A 14 23.48 6.34 -11.08
C LEU A 14 24.74 5.54 -11.49
N VAL A 15 24.76 5.03 -12.73
CA VAL A 15 25.88 5.24 -13.68
C VAL A 15 25.30 5.08 -15.08
N GLY A 16 25.36 6.14 -15.91
CA GLY A 16 25.17 6.04 -17.36
C GLY A 16 23.83 6.54 -17.90
N LEU A 17 23.67 7.86 -17.99
CA LEU A 17 22.84 8.48 -19.03
C LEU A 17 23.35 7.96 -20.38
N LEU A 18 22.58 7.11 -21.06
CA LEU A 18 22.44 7.00 -22.53
C LEU A 18 21.87 5.65 -23.04
N THR A 19 21.08 4.89 -22.29
CA THR A 19 20.46 3.66 -22.84
C THR A 19 19.02 3.37 -22.39
N THR A 20 18.32 4.28 -21.72
CA THR A 20 17.00 3.99 -21.13
C THR A 20 15.80 4.43 -21.95
N LEU A 21 15.99 5.06 -23.11
CA LEU A 21 14.87 5.47 -23.98
C LEU A 21 14.37 4.39 -24.95
N VAL A 22 15.10 3.29 -25.14
CA VAL A 22 14.72 2.26 -26.13
C VAL A 22 13.94 1.09 -25.47
N ALA A 23 14.10 0.88 -24.16
CA ALA A 23 13.47 -0.27 -23.49
C ALA A 23 12.01 -0.06 -23.06
N GLN A 24 11.55 1.19 -22.89
CA GLN A 24 10.15 1.47 -22.52
C GLN A 24 9.19 1.39 -23.71
N ASP A 25 9.67 1.76 -24.91
CA ASP A 25 8.87 1.68 -26.13
C ASP A 25 8.70 0.23 -26.62
N ASP A 26 9.71 -0.63 -26.42
CA ASP A 26 9.63 -2.04 -26.82
C ASP A 26 8.67 -2.87 -25.93
N PHE A 27 8.56 -2.57 -24.64
CA PHE A 27 7.61 -3.26 -23.76
C PHE A 27 6.16 -2.87 -24.05
N SER A 28 5.90 -1.60 -24.36
CA SER A 28 4.55 -1.13 -24.72
C SER A 28 4.12 -1.64 -26.10
N VAL A 29 5.05 -1.77 -27.04
CA VAL A 29 4.79 -2.29 -28.39
C VAL A 29 4.63 -3.81 -28.38
N GLN A 30 5.41 -4.57 -27.57
CA GLN A 30 5.19 -6.01 -27.41
C GLN A 30 3.92 -6.34 -26.63
N ALA A 31 3.54 -5.52 -25.65
CA ALA A 31 2.28 -5.68 -24.94
C ALA A 31 1.07 -5.48 -25.86
N GLN A 32 1.15 -4.59 -26.86
CA GLN A 32 0.07 -4.41 -27.85
C GLN A 32 -0.03 -5.57 -28.86
N GLN A 33 1.03 -6.34 -29.11
CA GLN A 33 1.02 -7.41 -30.12
C GLN A 33 0.44 -8.76 -29.65
N ILE A 34 0.23 -8.98 -28.36
CA ILE A 34 -0.19 -10.29 -27.80
C ILE A 34 -1.63 -10.30 -27.27
N ARG A 35 -2.37 -9.18 -27.28
CA ARG A 35 -3.80 -9.21 -26.97
C ARG A 35 -4.52 -10.06 -28.01
N PRO A 36 -5.32 -11.07 -27.62
CA PRO A 36 -6.30 -11.64 -28.55
C PRO A 36 -7.15 -10.46 -29.05
N GLN A 37 -6.98 -10.11 -30.32
CA GLN A 37 -7.68 -8.95 -30.85
C GLN A 37 -9.17 -9.30 -30.93
N ILE A 38 -9.95 -8.79 -29.98
CA ILE A 38 -11.39 -8.75 -30.12
C ILE A 38 -11.67 -7.76 -31.25
N THR A 39 -12.32 -8.25 -32.31
CA THR A 39 -12.69 -7.40 -33.46
C THR A 39 -13.56 -6.25 -32.97
N ASN A 40 -13.15 -5.01 -33.30
CA ASN A 40 -13.96 -3.83 -33.02
C ASN A 40 -15.06 -3.69 -34.10
N HIS A 41 -16.31 -3.93 -33.75
CA HIS A 41 -17.45 -3.79 -34.62
C HIS A 41 -17.99 -2.36 -34.58
N THR A 42 -18.22 -1.78 -35.77
CA THR A 42 -18.71 -0.39 -35.91
C THR A 42 -19.93 -0.30 -36.80
N ASP A 43 -20.33 -1.41 -37.45
CA ASP A 43 -21.29 -1.47 -38.54
C ASP A 43 -22.61 -2.16 -38.20
N GLY A 44 -22.70 -2.75 -37.00
CA GLY A 44 -23.96 -3.39 -36.53
C GLY A 44 -24.92 -2.39 -35.87
N LYS A 45 -26.01 -2.95 -35.30
CA LYS A 45 -27.07 -2.15 -34.68
C LYS A 45 -27.39 -2.66 -33.28
N TRP A 46 -27.51 -1.76 -32.33
CA TRP A 46 -28.10 -2.04 -31.03
C TRP A 46 -29.63 -2.20 -31.16
N ILE A 47 -30.15 -3.24 -30.55
CA ILE A 47 -31.59 -3.53 -30.50
C ILE A 47 -31.96 -3.73 -29.02
N ASN A 48 -33.07 -3.10 -28.63
CA ASN A 48 -33.66 -3.30 -27.30
C ASN A 48 -35.02 -3.99 -27.47
N ASP A 49 -35.20 -5.08 -26.75
CA ASP A 49 -36.47 -5.79 -26.68
C ASP A 49 -36.87 -6.06 -25.21
N LYS A 50 -37.93 -6.81 -24.99
CA LYS A 50 -38.47 -7.11 -23.64
C LYS A 50 -37.49 -7.82 -22.71
N ASN A 51 -36.39 -8.39 -23.24
CA ASN A 51 -35.37 -9.12 -22.47
C ASN A 51 -34.07 -8.32 -22.29
N GLY A 52 -33.91 -7.14 -22.94
CA GLY A 52 -32.78 -6.26 -22.82
C GLY A 52 -32.13 -5.86 -24.13
N TRP A 53 -30.92 -5.30 -24.01
CA TRP A 53 -30.12 -4.86 -25.15
C TRP A 53 -29.29 -6.00 -25.73
N TRP A 54 -29.22 -6.07 -27.10
CA TRP A 54 -28.34 -6.96 -27.83
C TRP A 54 -27.80 -6.27 -29.08
N TYR A 55 -26.74 -6.79 -29.69
CA TYR A 55 -26.07 -6.19 -30.83
C TYR A 55 -26.21 -7.11 -32.06
N LYS A 56 -26.78 -6.62 -33.14
CA LYS A 56 -26.97 -7.35 -34.39
C LYS A 56 -25.91 -6.92 -35.40
N TYR A 57 -25.16 -7.90 -35.93
CA TYR A 57 -24.23 -7.66 -37.03
C TYR A 57 -24.96 -7.49 -38.38
N PRO A 58 -24.24 -6.93 -39.41
CA PRO A 58 -24.84 -6.75 -40.76
C PRO A 58 -25.33 -8.04 -41.40
N ASP A 59 -24.67 -9.17 -41.12
CA ASP A 59 -25.06 -10.50 -41.63
C ASP A 59 -26.25 -11.13 -40.89
N GLY A 60 -26.76 -10.42 -39.86
CA GLY A 60 -27.91 -10.86 -39.07
C GLY A 60 -27.55 -11.69 -37.83
N SER A 61 -26.29 -12.08 -37.67
CA SER A 61 -25.79 -12.78 -36.47
C SER A 61 -25.62 -11.83 -35.29
N PHE A 62 -25.33 -12.36 -34.10
CA PHE A 62 -25.13 -11.59 -32.86
C PHE A 62 -24.22 -12.35 -31.88
N PRO A 63 -23.48 -11.62 -30.96
CA PRO A 63 -22.56 -12.23 -30.03
C PRO A 63 -23.32 -13.01 -28.94
N ARG A 64 -22.73 -14.15 -28.50
CA ARG A 64 -23.26 -14.98 -27.39
C ARG A 64 -22.11 -15.50 -26.52
N ASN A 65 -22.27 -15.38 -25.22
CA ASN A 65 -21.32 -15.85 -24.22
C ASN A 65 -19.87 -15.43 -24.53
N GLN A 66 -19.69 -14.16 -24.89
CA GLN A 66 -18.40 -13.66 -25.31
C GLN A 66 -18.23 -12.18 -25.08
N TRP A 67 -16.95 -11.78 -24.95
CA TRP A 67 -16.52 -10.41 -25.02
C TRP A 67 -16.65 -9.87 -26.45
N GLN A 68 -17.01 -8.60 -26.54
CA GLN A 68 -17.12 -7.89 -27.82
C GLN A 68 -16.66 -6.46 -27.69
N GLN A 69 -15.86 -5.96 -28.64
CA GLN A 69 -15.56 -4.54 -28.75
C GLN A 69 -16.51 -3.92 -29.78
N ILE A 70 -17.22 -2.86 -29.39
CA ILE A 70 -18.17 -2.13 -30.24
C ILE A 70 -17.89 -0.65 -30.10
N ASN A 71 -17.55 0.02 -31.20
CA ASN A 71 -17.17 1.44 -31.21
C ASN A 71 -16.10 1.78 -30.17
N GLY A 72 -15.08 0.91 -30.03
CA GLY A 72 -13.97 1.10 -29.11
C GLY A 72 -14.24 0.76 -27.64
N ARG A 73 -15.48 0.40 -27.27
CA ARG A 73 -15.87 0.01 -25.90
C ARG A 73 -16.06 -1.49 -25.79
N TYR A 74 -15.75 -2.06 -24.61
CA TYR A 74 -15.89 -3.50 -24.35
C TYR A 74 -17.23 -3.79 -23.68
N TYR A 75 -17.85 -4.89 -24.11
CA TYR A 75 -19.13 -5.42 -23.62
C TYR A 75 -19.01 -6.92 -23.44
N PHE A 76 -19.86 -7.50 -22.59
CA PHE A 76 -20.04 -8.95 -22.54
C PHE A 76 -21.50 -9.31 -22.79
N PHE A 77 -21.72 -10.31 -23.65
CA PHE A 77 -23.05 -10.82 -23.98
C PHE A 77 -23.21 -12.20 -23.33
N ASN A 78 -24.36 -12.42 -22.71
CA ASN A 78 -24.71 -13.71 -22.12
C ASN A 78 -24.99 -14.80 -23.17
N VAL A 79 -25.28 -16.02 -22.71
CA VAL A 79 -25.56 -17.18 -23.60
C VAL A 79 -26.74 -16.96 -24.53
N ASN A 80 -27.67 -16.07 -24.20
CA ASN A 80 -28.83 -15.72 -25.00
C ASN A 80 -28.54 -14.52 -25.94
N GLY A 81 -27.35 -13.92 -25.85
CA GLY A 81 -26.94 -12.78 -26.69
C GLY A 81 -27.33 -11.41 -26.12
N TYR A 82 -27.78 -11.31 -24.87
CA TYR A 82 -28.09 -10.03 -24.22
C TYR A 82 -26.88 -9.46 -23.51
N MET A 83 -26.70 -8.15 -23.64
CA MET A 83 -25.66 -7.36 -22.99
C MET A 83 -25.77 -7.45 -21.45
N LEU A 84 -24.67 -7.70 -20.78
CA LEU A 84 -24.59 -7.69 -19.32
C LEU A 84 -24.35 -6.28 -18.79
N THR A 85 -24.85 -6.03 -17.57
CA THR A 85 -24.65 -4.78 -16.81
C THR A 85 -24.30 -5.09 -15.34
N GLY A 86 -23.77 -4.09 -14.62
CA GLY A 86 -23.41 -4.23 -13.22
C GLY A 86 -22.21 -5.17 -12.99
N TRP A 87 -22.09 -5.71 -11.79
CA TRP A 87 -21.02 -6.64 -11.43
C TRP A 87 -21.23 -8.02 -12.08
N GLN A 88 -20.17 -8.51 -12.72
CA GLN A 88 -20.15 -9.82 -13.37
C GLN A 88 -18.82 -10.53 -13.10
N GLU A 89 -18.88 -11.81 -12.77
CA GLU A 89 -17.71 -12.67 -12.61
C GLU A 89 -17.50 -13.47 -13.90
N LEU A 90 -16.47 -13.11 -14.65
CA LEU A 90 -16.22 -13.63 -16.02
C LEU A 90 -14.76 -14.09 -16.16
N ASP A 91 -14.54 -14.98 -17.13
CA ASP A 91 -13.19 -15.29 -17.60
C ASP A 91 -12.63 -14.08 -18.37
N GLY A 92 -11.36 -13.73 -18.13
CA GLY A 92 -10.71 -12.59 -18.74
C GLY A 92 -10.43 -12.78 -20.22
N PHE A 93 -10.22 -11.68 -20.94
CA PHE A 93 -10.03 -11.69 -22.40
C PHE A 93 -8.64 -11.23 -22.87
N GLY A 94 -7.83 -10.65 -21.99
CA GLY A 94 -6.53 -10.12 -22.32
C GLY A 94 -5.38 -11.03 -21.90
N TYR A 95 -4.38 -10.45 -21.27
CA TYR A 95 -3.30 -11.18 -20.60
C TYR A 95 -3.79 -11.88 -19.34
N TYR A 96 -4.73 -11.26 -18.64
CA TYR A 96 -5.35 -11.83 -17.45
C TYR A 96 -6.54 -12.70 -17.89
N LYS A 97 -6.29 -14.01 -18.00
CA LYS A 97 -7.29 -14.98 -18.45
C LYS A 97 -8.05 -15.67 -17.32
N GLU A 98 -7.70 -15.33 -16.07
CA GLU A 98 -8.37 -15.92 -14.94
C GLU A 98 -9.73 -15.30 -14.72
N ARG A 99 -10.61 -16.09 -14.09
CA ARG A 99 -11.93 -15.63 -13.69
C ARG A 99 -11.82 -14.51 -12.66
N SER A 100 -12.47 -13.37 -12.96
CA SER A 100 -12.42 -12.17 -12.16
C SER A 100 -13.73 -11.38 -12.23
N TRP A 101 -13.85 -10.42 -11.32
CA TRP A 101 -14.95 -9.50 -11.31
C TRP A 101 -14.70 -8.33 -12.26
N TYR A 102 -15.73 -7.99 -13.04
CA TYR A 102 -15.80 -6.85 -13.94
C TYR A 102 -17.05 -6.03 -13.61
N TYR A 103 -16.99 -4.74 -13.87
CA TYR A 103 -18.14 -3.87 -13.71
C TYR A 103 -18.53 -3.23 -15.03
N PHE A 104 -19.78 -3.44 -15.43
CA PHE A 104 -20.36 -2.87 -16.62
C PHE A 104 -21.33 -1.75 -16.24
N ASP A 105 -21.32 -0.66 -16.99
CA ASP A 105 -22.22 0.46 -16.77
C ASP A 105 -23.68 -0.01 -16.72
N PRO A 106 -24.44 0.37 -15.67
CA PRO A 106 -25.83 -0.09 -15.54
C PRO A 106 -26.77 0.36 -16.66
N GLU A 107 -26.46 1.49 -17.32
CA GLU A 107 -27.30 2.07 -18.37
C GLU A 107 -26.83 1.65 -19.75
N ASN A 108 -25.52 1.75 -20.00
CA ASN A 108 -24.92 1.59 -21.32
C ASN A 108 -24.28 0.22 -21.54
N GLY A 109 -23.99 -0.53 -20.48
CA GLY A 109 -23.36 -1.86 -20.53
C GLY A 109 -21.89 -1.88 -20.91
N ASP A 110 -21.22 -0.75 -21.10
CA ASP A 110 -19.79 -0.70 -21.37
C ASP A 110 -18.97 -1.04 -20.14
N MET A 111 -17.92 -1.84 -20.30
CA MET A 111 -16.98 -2.21 -19.24
C MET A 111 -16.30 -0.97 -18.67
N LYS A 112 -16.30 -0.83 -17.33
CA LYS A 112 -15.62 0.25 -16.62
C LYS A 112 -14.18 -0.13 -16.31
N THR A 113 -13.32 0.90 -16.20
CA THR A 113 -11.91 0.79 -15.83
C THR A 113 -11.51 1.92 -14.87
N GLY A 114 -10.37 1.80 -14.22
CA GLY A 114 -9.88 2.79 -13.27
C GLY A 114 -10.74 2.91 -12.02
N TRP A 115 -10.69 4.08 -11.38
CA TRP A 115 -11.46 4.35 -10.17
C TRP A 115 -12.96 4.40 -10.43
N GLN A 116 -13.72 3.62 -9.66
CA GLN A 116 -15.19 3.58 -9.71
C GLN A 116 -15.79 3.72 -8.32
N ASN A 117 -16.70 4.67 -8.15
CA ASN A 117 -17.54 4.74 -6.96
C ASN A 117 -18.87 4.02 -7.23
N ILE A 118 -19.06 2.87 -6.61
CA ILE A 118 -20.25 2.04 -6.83
C ILE A 118 -21.00 1.91 -5.51
N LYS A 119 -22.16 2.53 -5.44
CA LYS A 119 -23.02 2.55 -4.24
C LYS A 119 -22.27 3.04 -2.97
N GLY A 120 -21.42 4.07 -3.11
CA GLY A 120 -20.67 4.69 -2.01
C GLY A 120 -19.37 3.96 -1.62
N LYS A 121 -18.99 2.91 -2.31
CA LYS A 121 -17.73 2.20 -2.14
C LYS A 121 -16.83 2.44 -3.34
N TRP A 122 -15.51 2.65 -3.08
CA TRP A 122 -14.53 2.82 -4.11
C TRP A 122 -13.89 1.48 -4.50
N TYR A 123 -13.71 1.29 -5.79
CA TYR A 123 -13.06 0.15 -6.41
C TYR A 123 -12.04 0.64 -7.43
N TYR A 124 -11.04 -0.16 -7.70
CA TYR A 124 -10.15 0.09 -8.82
C TYR A 124 -10.17 -1.08 -9.78
N LEU A 125 -10.55 -0.79 -11.02
CA LEU A 125 -10.62 -1.76 -12.10
C LEU A 125 -9.39 -1.56 -12.99
N ASP A 126 -8.72 -2.64 -13.37
CA ASP A 126 -7.51 -2.55 -14.20
C ASP A 126 -7.73 -1.64 -15.41
N PRO A 127 -6.88 -0.62 -15.64
CA PRO A 127 -7.09 0.36 -16.71
C PRO A 127 -7.07 -0.24 -18.12
N ALA A 128 -6.38 -1.36 -18.31
CA ALA A 128 -6.22 -2.00 -19.61
C ALA A 128 -7.24 -3.11 -19.85
N GLU A 129 -7.55 -3.91 -18.82
CA GLU A 129 -8.33 -5.14 -18.98
C GLU A 129 -9.62 -5.16 -18.16
N GLY A 130 -9.84 -4.18 -17.26
CA GLY A 130 -11.09 -3.95 -16.55
C GLY A 130 -11.39 -4.88 -15.38
N TYR A 131 -10.53 -5.84 -15.04
CA TYR A 131 -10.76 -6.70 -13.88
C TYR A 131 -10.56 -5.96 -12.55
N MET A 132 -11.32 -6.33 -11.54
CA MET A 132 -11.27 -5.73 -10.22
C MET A 132 -9.97 -6.09 -9.50
N LEU A 133 -9.24 -5.07 -8.99
CA LEU A 133 -8.06 -5.28 -8.18
C LEU A 133 -8.42 -5.57 -6.71
N THR A 134 -7.58 -6.38 -6.07
CA THR A 134 -7.65 -6.75 -4.64
C THR A 134 -6.27 -6.71 -4.00
N GLY A 135 -6.21 -6.69 -2.67
CA GLY A 135 -4.95 -6.61 -1.93
C GLY A 135 -4.36 -5.20 -1.92
N VAL A 136 -3.08 -5.09 -1.53
CA VAL A 136 -2.34 -3.83 -1.61
C VAL A 136 -1.87 -3.60 -3.03
N GLN A 137 -2.27 -2.49 -3.62
CA GLN A 137 -1.97 -2.14 -5.01
C GLN A 137 -1.43 -0.71 -5.10
N GLN A 138 -0.41 -0.54 -5.93
CA GLN A 138 0.06 0.78 -6.32
C GLN A 138 -0.69 1.21 -7.58
N VAL A 139 -1.53 2.23 -7.47
CA VAL A 139 -2.43 2.65 -8.55
C VAL A 139 -2.46 4.17 -8.69
N GLY A 140 -2.86 4.63 -9.88
CA GLY A 140 -2.93 6.04 -10.21
C GLY A 140 -1.59 6.61 -10.71
N GLU A 141 -1.65 7.86 -11.19
CA GLU A 141 -0.49 8.57 -11.79
C GLU A 141 0.60 8.91 -10.76
N ASN A 142 0.21 9.08 -9.50
CA ASN A 142 1.12 9.45 -8.40
C ASN A 142 1.84 8.24 -7.79
N GLY A 143 1.49 7.00 -8.19
CA GLY A 143 2.07 5.78 -7.66
C GLY A 143 1.77 5.54 -6.18
N GLU A 144 0.66 6.04 -5.67
CA GLU A 144 0.21 5.80 -4.29
C GLU A 144 -0.30 4.38 -4.10
N CYS A 145 -0.10 3.82 -2.90
CA CYS A 145 -0.57 2.49 -2.55
C CYS A 145 -1.93 2.58 -1.84
N TYR A 146 -2.80 1.63 -2.17
CA TYR A 146 -4.15 1.48 -1.59
C TYR A 146 -4.38 0.03 -1.22
N TYR A 147 -5.26 -0.22 -0.27
CA TYR A 147 -5.71 -1.57 0.06
C TYR A 147 -7.15 -1.78 -0.39
N PHE A 148 -7.33 -2.73 -1.28
CA PHE A 148 -8.63 -3.22 -1.74
C PHE A 148 -8.92 -4.54 -1.05
N HIS A 149 -10.07 -4.66 -0.41
CA HIS A 149 -10.43 -5.86 0.35
C HIS A 149 -10.27 -7.14 -0.50
N ASP A 150 -9.56 -8.13 0.04
CA ASP A 150 -9.10 -9.32 -0.71
C ASP A 150 -10.21 -10.10 -1.44
N LYS A 151 -11.45 -10.03 -0.93
CA LYS A 151 -12.60 -10.73 -1.52
C LYS A 151 -13.56 -9.82 -2.26
N ASN A 152 -13.84 -8.64 -1.70
CA ASN A 152 -14.89 -7.76 -2.21
C ASN A 152 -14.35 -6.68 -3.13
N GLY A 153 -13.04 -6.40 -3.12
CA GLY A 153 -12.37 -5.38 -3.92
C GLY A 153 -12.67 -3.93 -3.52
N ASP A 154 -13.48 -3.68 -2.50
CA ASP A 154 -13.74 -2.32 -2.03
C ASP A 154 -12.53 -1.74 -1.29
N MET A 155 -12.16 -0.49 -1.61
CA MET A 155 -11.04 0.23 -0.98
C MET A 155 -11.27 0.36 0.53
N GLN A 156 -10.25 0.01 1.30
CA GLN A 156 -10.27 0.07 2.76
C GLN A 156 -9.52 1.30 3.25
N THR A 157 -9.93 1.85 4.40
CA THR A 157 -9.30 3.00 5.05
C THR A 157 -9.07 2.71 6.53
N GLY A 158 -8.30 3.59 7.21
CA GLY A 158 -7.96 3.44 8.62
C GLY A 158 -6.97 2.30 8.88
N TRP A 159 -7.00 1.77 10.09
CA TRP A 159 -6.11 0.69 10.51
C TRP A 159 -6.48 -0.64 9.85
N GLN A 160 -5.47 -1.28 9.24
CA GLN A 160 -5.60 -2.60 8.62
C GLN A 160 -4.45 -3.50 9.07
N GLN A 161 -4.75 -4.73 9.51
CA GLN A 161 -3.75 -5.74 9.77
C GLN A 161 -3.64 -6.66 8.56
N LEU A 162 -2.52 -6.63 7.88
CA LEU A 162 -2.30 -7.39 6.63
C LEU A 162 -1.14 -8.36 6.80
N THR A 163 -1.17 -9.45 6.05
CA THR A 163 -0.09 -10.45 6.03
C THR A 163 0.48 -10.55 4.63
N GLY A 164 1.81 -10.44 4.51
CA GLY A 164 2.50 -10.55 3.22
C GLY A 164 2.25 -9.37 2.28
N ALA A 165 1.98 -8.18 2.83
CA ALA A 165 1.91 -6.95 2.06
C ALA A 165 3.30 -6.34 1.89
N GLY A 166 3.64 -5.91 0.66
CA GLY A 166 4.98 -5.43 0.33
C GLY A 166 6.04 -6.53 0.51
N ASN A 167 7.20 -6.15 1.07
CA ASN A 167 8.29 -7.07 1.37
C ASN A 167 8.21 -7.68 2.80
N HIS A 168 7.17 -7.35 3.56
CA HIS A 168 6.98 -7.86 4.91
C HIS A 168 6.25 -9.21 4.89
N GLU A 169 6.89 -10.29 5.35
CA GLU A 169 6.34 -11.66 5.28
C GLU A 169 5.31 -11.97 6.38
N GLY A 170 5.36 -11.29 7.51
CA GLY A 170 4.51 -11.50 8.68
C GLY A 170 3.24 -10.64 8.70
N PRO A 171 2.36 -10.83 9.71
CA PRO A 171 1.27 -9.92 9.97
C PRO A 171 1.83 -8.58 10.48
N ALA A 172 1.38 -7.48 9.89
CA ALA A 172 1.76 -6.13 10.30
C ALA A 172 0.57 -5.16 10.20
N TRP A 173 0.65 -4.07 10.95
CA TRP A 173 -0.34 -3.01 10.90
C TRP A 173 0.06 -1.96 9.89
N TYR A 174 -0.93 -1.48 9.14
CA TYR A 174 -0.87 -0.40 8.16
C TYR A 174 -1.95 0.62 8.48
N TYR A 175 -1.75 1.84 8.03
CA TYR A 175 -2.78 2.86 8.15
C TYR A 175 -3.04 3.53 6.80
N PHE A 176 -4.29 3.47 6.36
CA PHE A 176 -4.75 4.06 5.12
C PHE A 176 -5.56 5.33 5.43
N ASN A 177 -5.22 6.42 4.76
CA ASN A 177 -5.81 7.73 4.99
C ASN A 177 -7.35 7.68 4.88
N PRO A 178 -8.10 8.08 5.92
CA PRO A 178 -9.56 8.04 5.87
C PRO A 178 -10.21 8.94 4.82
N LYS A 179 -9.48 9.93 4.26
CA LYS A 179 -10.03 10.86 3.28
C LYS A 179 -9.96 10.31 1.86
N ASP A 180 -8.83 9.71 1.49
CA ASP A 180 -8.53 9.33 0.11
C ASP A 180 -8.12 7.86 -0.05
N GLY A 181 -7.88 7.13 1.05
CA GLY A 181 -7.50 5.73 1.06
C GLY A 181 -6.02 5.47 0.80
N SER A 182 -5.18 6.48 0.62
CA SER A 182 -3.74 6.31 0.37
C SER A 182 -3.03 5.73 1.61
N MET A 183 -2.06 4.84 1.40
CA MET A 183 -1.24 4.26 2.46
C MET A 183 -0.31 5.32 3.05
N LEU A 184 -0.36 5.49 4.38
CA LEU A 184 0.51 6.45 5.06
C LEU A 184 1.86 5.81 5.41
N THR A 185 2.94 6.61 5.28
CA THR A 185 4.32 6.23 5.61
C THR A 185 4.99 7.30 6.45
N GLY A 186 6.13 6.98 7.06
CA GLY A 186 6.87 7.91 7.93
C GLY A 186 6.14 8.20 9.24
N TRP A 187 6.43 9.36 9.84
CA TRP A 187 5.78 9.80 11.07
C TRP A 187 4.35 10.25 10.83
N GLN A 188 3.41 9.69 11.59
CA GLN A 188 1.98 10.03 11.51
C GLN A 188 1.40 10.30 12.90
N ASN A 189 0.68 11.41 13.04
CA ASN A 189 -0.11 11.69 14.23
C ASN A 189 -1.55 11.23 13.99
N ILE A 190 -1.95 10.17 14.67
CA ILE A 190 -3.29 9.58 14.53
C ILE A 190 -3.99 9.72 15.89
N GLN A 191 -5.01 10.56 15.93
CA GLN A 191 -5.80 10.83 17.16
C GLN A 191 -4.95 11.30 18.35
N GLY A 192 -3.92 12.12 18.10
CA GLY A 192 -3.04 12.68 19.12
C GLY A 192 -1.89 11.78 19.55
N LYS A 193 -1.73 10.60 18.96
CA LYS A 193 -0.64 9.66 19.20
C LYS A 193 0.26 9.56 17.99
N TRP A 194 1.57 9.50 18.20
CA TRP A 194 2.55 9.38 17.14
C TRP A 194 2.88 7.92 16.85
N TYR A 195 2.94 7.58 15.56
CA TYR A 195 3.33 6.28 15.01
C TYR A 195 4.36 6.48 13.91
N TYR A 196 5.15 5.46 13.65
CA TYR A 196 6.05 5.47 12.51
C TYR A 196 5.79 4.27 11.61
N PHE A 197 5.55 4.57 10.34
CA PHE A 197 5.35 3.57 9.28
C PHE A 197 6.58 3.52 8.40
N GLN A 198 7.02 2.30 8.07
CA GLN A 198 8.20 2.09 7.23
C GLN A 198 8.02 2.80 5.87
N PRO A 199 9.01 3.59 5.40
CA PRO A 199 8.83 4.47 4.24
C PRO A 199 8.55 3.78 2.91
N ILE A 200 9.05 2.55 2.72
CA ILE A 200 8.91 1.80 1.47
C ILE A 200 7.67 0.90 1.50
N ASP A 201 7.55 0.09 2.55
CA ASP A 201 6.53 -0.95 2.62
C ASP A 201 5.29 -0.55 3.45
N GLY A 202 5.34 0.57 4.19
CA GLY A 202 4.20 1.15 4.90
C GLY A 202 3.76 0.42 6.18
N TYR A 203 4.45 -0.62 6.63
CA TYR A 203 4.07 -1.28 7.89
C TYR A 203 4.52 -0.49 9.12
N MET A 204 3.72 -0.54 10.19
CA MET A 204 3.98 0.12 11.46
C MET A 204 5.16 -0.51 12.17
N LEU A 205 6.13 0.31 12.61
CA LEU A 205 7.24 -0.13 13.45
C LEU A 205 6.82 -0.22 14.93
N THR A 206 7.47 -1.15 15.65
CA THR A 206 7.35 -1.33 17.12
C THR A 206 8.72 -1.60 17.71
N GLY A 207 8.95 -1.23 18.98
CA GLY A 207 10.23 -1.39 19.66
C GLY A 207 11.16 -0.20 19.47
N LEU A 208 12.46 -0.41 19.75
CA LEU A 208 13.50 0.64 19.65
C LEU A 208 14.04 0.71 18.22
N HIS A 209 13.95 1.88 17.61
CA HIS A 209 14.41 2.11 16.23
C HIS A 209 15.18 3.43 16.11
N GLN A 210 16.22 3.40 15.27
CA GLN A 210 16.87 4.61 14.78
C GLN A 210 16.13 5.09 13.52
N ILE A 211 15.64 6.33 13.55
CA ILE A 211 14.73 6.86 12.51
C ILE A 211 15.23 8.20 11.99
N GLY A 212 15.17 8.37 10.67
CA GLY A 212 15.54 9.59 9.96
C GLY A 212 17.05 9.75 9.75
N ASP A 213 17.41 10.74 8.91
CA ASP A 213 18.80 10.99 8.48
C ASP A 213 19.73 11.42 9.63
N ALA A 214 19.18 12.05 10.66
CA ALA A 214 19.92 12.44 11.86
C ALA A 214 20.20 11.26 12.82
N GLY A 215 19.70 10.06 12.50
CA GLY A 215 19.94 8.85 13.27
C GLY A 215 19.43 8.87 14.71
N LYS A 216 18.40 9.66 15.02
CA LYS A 216 17.79 9.68 16.36
C LYS A 216 17.05 8.37 16.63
N SER A 217 17.18 7.86 17.87
CA SER A 217 16.47 6.66 18.31
C SER A 217 15.15 7.02 18.98
N TYR A 218 14.11 6.21 18.71
CA TYR A 218 12.76 6.35 19.27
C TYR A 218 12.27 5.01 19.77
N TYR A 219 11.46 5.01 20.81
CA TYR A 219 10.83 3.79 21.31
C TYR A 219 9.35 3.78 21.01
N LEU A 220 8.96 2.84 20.17
CA LEU A 220 7.60 2.61 19.74
C LEU A 220 7.04 1.44 20.56
N ASN A 221 5.91 1.62 21.21
CA ASN A 221 5.31 0.61 22.07
C ASN A 221 5.27 -0.76 21.39
N PRO A 222 5.85 -1.81 21.97
CA PRO A 222 5.94 -3.13 21.34
C PRO A 222 4.59 -3.79 21.00
N VAL A 223 3.50 -3.33 21.64
CA VAL A 223 2.16 -3.92 21.47
C VAL A 223 1.33 -3.15 20.45
N ASN A 224 1.34 -1.81 20.54
CA ASN A 224 0.41 -0.98 19.77
C ASN A 224 1.09 0.07 18.86
N GLY A 225 2.45 0.16 18.87
CA GLY A 225 3.23 1.04 18.01
C GLY A 225 3.23 2.53 18.38
N GLU A 226 2.56 2.95 19.46
CA GLU A 226 2.57 4.35 19.91
C GLU A 226 3.98 4.78 20.31
N MET A 227 4.46 5.95 19.88
CA MET A 227 5.71 6.53 20.33
C MET A 227 5.65 6.82 21.83
N LEU A 228 6.58 6.27 22.60
CA LEU A 228 6.68 6.46 24.03
C LEU A 228 7.70 7.55 24.36
N THR A 229 7.42 8.34 25.41
CA THR A 229 8.28 9.40 25.95
C THR A 229 8.54 9.20 27.43
N GLY A 230 9.46 9.97 28.00
CA GLY A 230 9.87 9.86 29.40
C GLY A 230 10.72 8.62 29.68
N TRP A 231 10.74 8.17 30.91
CA TRP A 231 11.49 7.01 31.33
C TRP A 231 10.83 5.71 30.83
N GLN A 232 11.64 4.88 30.16
CA GLN A 232 11.21 3.57 29.66
C GLN A 232 12.23 2.50 30.05
N GLN A 233 11.75 1.38 30.57
CA GLN A 233 12.57 0.20 30.79
C GLN A 233 12.49 -0.72 29.59
N ILE A 234 13.64 -1.00 28.96
CA ILE A 234 13.76 -1.88 27.80
C ILE A 234 14.70 -3.01 28.20
N ALA A 235 14.18 -4.22 28.30
CA ALA A 235 14.85 -5.33 28.96
C ALA A 235 15.24 -4.95 30.41
N ASP A 236 16.52 -4.99 30.75
CA ASP A 236 17.03 -4.69 32.11
C ASP A 236 17.52 -3.26 32.26
N ASP A 237 17.56 -2.46 31.20
CA ASP A 237 18.12 -1.12 31.17
C ASP A 237 17.05 -0.03 31.14
N TRP A 238 17.33 1.11 31.77
CA TRP A 238 16.49 2.30 31.70
C TRP A 238 17.02 3.28 30.65
N TYR A 239 16.08 3.88 29.89
CA TYR A 239 16.29 4.89 28.87
C TYR A 239 15.37 6.08 29.13
N TYR A 240 15.75 7.23 28.61
CA TYR A 240 14.87 8.40 28.64
C TYR A 240 14.63 8.93 27.23
N PHE A 241 13.37 9.10 26.89
CA PHE A 241 12.91 9.66 25.62
C PHE A 241 12.34 11.05 25.85
N ALA A 242 12.86 12.05 25.14
CA ALA A 242 12.48 13.45 25.31
C ALA A 242 10.97 13.64 25.13
N THR A 243 10.35 14.41 26.03
CA THR A 243 8.89 14.65 26.00
C THR A 243 8.46 15.54 24.84
N GLU A 244 9.39 16.35 24.31
CA GLU A 244 9.15 17.31 23.23
C GLU A 244 9.06 16.64 21.85
N ASP A 245 9.96 15.70 21.56
CA ASP A 245 10.08 15.10 20.23
C ASP A 245 10.18 13.57 20.23
N GLY A 246 10.21 12.92 21.41
CA GLY A 246 10.31 11.48 21.57
C GLY A 246 11.69 10.89 21.31
N SER A 247 12.71 11.69 21.03
CA SER A 247 14.06 11.19 20.77
C SER A 247 14.75 10.69 22.04
N MET A 248 15.49 9.59 21.95
CA MET A 248 16.29 9.04 23.04
C MET A 248 17.41 9.99 23.44
N LEU A 249 17.53 10.29 24.73
CA LEU A 249 18.67 11.00 25.25
C LEU A 249 19.92 10.10 25.32
N SER A 250 21.07 10.66 24.93
CA SER A 250 22.36 10.02 25.06
C SER A 250 23.43 11.07 25.40
N ASN A 251 24.48 10.68 26.14
CA ASN A 251 25.52 11.58 26.68
C ASN A 251 24.91 12.81 27.37
N ALA A 252 23.84 12.63 28.15
CA ALA A 252 23.05 13.73 28.69
C ALA A 252 22.56 13.48 30.11
N TRP A 253 22.36 14.55 30.86
CA TRP A 253 21.75 14.53 32.18
C TRP A 253 20.24 14.70 32.10
N GLN A 254 19.51 13.84 32.82
CA GLN A 254 18.08 14.00 33.07
C GLN A 254 17.88 14.11 34.61
N GLY A 255 17.85 15.33 35.12
CA GLY A 255 17.85 15.58 36.55
C GLY A 255 19.13 15.05 37.19
N SER A 256 19.03 14.12 38.15
CA SER A 256 20.14 13.47 38.83
C SER A 256 20.61 12.16 38.18
N TYR A 257 20.13 11.85 36.98
CA TYR A 257 20.48 10.66 36.22
C TYR A 257 21.30 11.01 34.98
N TYR A 258 22.18 10.13 34.57
CA TYR A 258 22.97 10.30 33.35
C TYR A 258 22.70 9.20 32.35
N LEU A 259 22.38 9.59 31.14
CA LEU A 259 22.20 8.69 29.99
C LEU A 259 23.53 8.61 29.24
N LYS A 260 24.10 7.40 29.14
CA LYS A 260 25.36 7.11 28.45
C LYS A 260 25.26 7.27 26.93
N GLU A 261 26.33 7.05 26.21
CA GLU A 261 26.40 7.17 24.75
C GLU A 261 25.39 6.23 24.06
N ASP A 262 25.19 5.04 24.64
CA ASP A 262 24.22 4.04 24.14
C ASP A 262 22.77 4.31 24.61
N GLY A 263 22.54 5.41 25.30
CA GLY A 263 21.24 5.82 25.85
C GLY A 263 20.87 5.17 27.17
N LYS A 264 21.63 4.19 27.67
CA LYS A 264 21.34 3.53 28.94
C LYS A 264 21.63 4.45 30.13
N MET A 265 20.78 4.41 31.12
CA MET A 265 21.00 5.10 32.40
C MET A 265 22.20 4.50 33.12
N ALA A 266 23.14 5.34 33.55
CA ALA A 266 24.23 4.92 34.40
C ALA A 266 23.73 4.47 35.78
N HIS A 267 24.17 3.30 36.25
CA HIS A 267 23.86 2.78 37.60
C HIS A 267 24.96 1.86 38.10
N SER A 268 25.16 1.80 39.40
CA SER A 268 26.17 0.94 40.07
C SER A 268 27.59 1.09 39.50
N GLU A 269 27.94 2.28 38.98
CA GLU A 269 29.21 2.54 38.30
C GLU A 269 29.73 3.94 38.56
N THR A 270 31.03 4.16 38.27
CA THR A 270 31.66 5.48 38.32
C THR A 270 32.13 5.85 36.92
N LEU A 271 31.71 7.03 36.43
CA LEU A 271 32.02 7.52 35.10
C LEU A 271 32.81 8.83 35.16
N LEU A 272 33.71 9.02 34.19
CA LEU A 272 34.37 10.30 33.93
C LEU A 272 33.54 11.07 32.86
N ILE A 273 32.83 12.11 33.30
CA ILE A 273 31.98 12.92 32.44
C ILE A 273 32.56 14.34 32.37
N ASN A 274 32.95 14.79 31.17
CA ASN A 274 33.58 16.12 30.97
C ASN A 274 34.76 16.40 31.93
N GLY A 275 35.62 15.39 32.20
CA GLY A 275 36.81 15.51 33.04
C GLY A 275 36.54 15.46 34.55
N LYS A 276 35.30 15.24 34.98
CA LYS A 276 34.88 15.09 36.38
C LYS A 276 34.33 13.69 36.64
N GLN A 277 34.62 13.16 37.84
CA GLN A 277 34.23 11.81 38.23
C GLN A 277 32.89 11.83 38.98
N TYR A 278 31.94 11.02 38.51
CA TYR A 278 30.61 10.86 39.10
C TYR A 278 30.35 9.40 39.44
N THR A 279 29.77 9.14 40.59
CA THR A 279 29.41 7.79 41.06
C THR A 279 27.87 7.68 41.11
N PHE A 280 27.35 6.60 40.60
CA PHE A 280 25.93 6.32 40.52
C PHE A 280 25.57 5.09 41.37
N ASN A 281 24.50 5.19 42.16
CA ASN A 281 24.01 4.08 42.98
C ASN A 281 23.22 3.06 42.13
N GLU A 282 22.69 2.01 42.75
CA GLU A 282 21.90 0.97 42.08
C GLU A 282 20.64 1.52 41.38
N GLN A 283 20.07 2.58 41.89
CA GLN A 283 18.88 3.26 41.31
C GLN A 283 19.25 4.30 40.24
N GLY A 284 20.56 4.43 39.90
CA GLY A 284 21.03 5.38 38.88
C GLY A 284 21.18 6.83 39.37
N LEU A 285 20.95 7.11 40.67
CA LEU A 285 21.15 8.46 41.23
C LEU A 285 22.63 8.77 41.41
N VAL A 286 23.04 9.95 40.98
CA VAL A 286 24.41 10.46 41.27
C VAL A 286 24.57 10.67 42.78
N THR A 287 25.61 10.07 43.36
CA THR A 287 25.90 10.11 44.82
C THR A 287 27.09 11.00 45.16
N THR A 288 28.02 11.22 44.24
CA THR A 288 29.13 12.16 44.37
C THR A 288 29.08 13.19 43.28
N ASN A 289 28.98 14.47 43.65
CA ASN A 289 29.07 15.61 42.76
C ASN A 289 30.44 16.27 43.01
N PRO A 290 31.38 16.28 42.04
CA PRO A 290 32.74 16.82 42.23
C PRO A 290 32.74 18.34 42.33
#